data_9fa21f0e4f0bc80635ea6d031153bfec
#
_entry.id   9fa21f0e4f0bc80635ea6d031153bfec
#
_cell.length_a   1.000
_cell.length_b   1.000
_cell.length_c   1.000
_cell.angle_alpha   90.00
_cell.angle_beta   90.00
_cell.angle_gamma   90.00
#
_symmetry.space_group_name_H-M   'P 1'
#
loop_
_entity.id
_entity.type
_entity.pdbx_description
1 polymer ?
#
loop_
_entity_poly.entity_id
_entity_poly.type
_entity_poly.pdbx_seq_one_letter_code
_entity_poly.pdbx_strand_id
1 'polypeptide(L)'
;MANTKEDMTLEQCKAFIDDLRRLKVFQVNIGGGEPLLREDLFDILNYCHENSIVTCVSTNGTLIDDESARKFSRMPMLYIQVSLDGATPEVNALHRGKGSFERSIKGIELLNKYNFPNLSINSVVTRLNYHEIPDLYKMGTFYKAKTRLSRFRPSGSARGAWKELQLTRQQIMGLSDYLNRYKEVLTGDSFFSITAEDRKDLGLNMCGAAKMTCSVTPDGRVYPCAFLQEAEFYSGNILETSLETIWNTSPVFQMLRDLKVESCQSCPRFDICHGGCPAVAFFLRNELNCPDPECIYQVQLQERVA
;
A
#
# COMPACT_ATOMS: atom_id res chain seq x y z
N MET A 1 -4.05 -17.65 2.74
CA MET A 1 -5.06 -18.51 3.38
C MET A 1 -6.03 -18.87 2.29
N ALA A 2 -6.39 -20.14 2.12
CA ALA A 2 -7.51 -20.53 1.28
C ALA A 2 -8.78 -19.82 1.80
N ASN A 3 -9.79 -19.63 0.93
CA ASN A 3 -11.06 -19.03 1.33
C ASN A 3 -11.54 -19.63 2.64
N THR A 4 -11.75 -18.80 3.64
CA THR A 4 -12.39 -19.21 4.87
C THR A 4 -13.90 -19.24 4.63
N LYS A 5 -14.67 -19.94 5.47
CA LYS A 5 -16.15 -19.92 5.35
C LYS A 5 -16.77 -18.51 5.51
N GLU A 6 -15.98 -17.55 5.93
CA GLU A 6 -16.37 -16.17 6.18
C GLU A 6 -16.05 -15.23 4.99
N ASP A 7 -15.23 -15.67 4.02
CA ASP A 7 -14.88 -14.85 2.87
C ASP A 7 -16.08 -14.66 1.92
N MET A 8 -16.20 -13.49 1.33
CA MET A 8 -17.23 -13.22 0.30
C MET A 8 -17.16 -14.24 -0.83
N THR A 9 -18.32 -14.75 -1.22
CA THR A 9 -18.45 -15.61 -2.40
C THR A 9 -18.17 -14.83 -3.69
N LEU A 10 -17.95 -15.53 -4.81
CA LEU A 10 -17.78 -14.88 -6.11
C LEU A 10 -18.97 -13.98 -6.46
N GLU A 11 -20.19 -14.43 -6.18
CA GLU A 11 -21.41 -13.65 -6.47
C GLU A 11 -21.47 -12.36 -5.60
N GLN A 12 -21.08 -12.45 -4.34
CA GLN A 12 -20.97 -11.27 -3.45
C GLN A 12 -19.87 -10.30 -3.94
N CYS A 13 -18.74 -10.83 -4.41
CA CYS A 13 -17.69 -10.00 -5.02
C CYS A 13 -18.19 -9.30 -6.29
N LYS A 14 -18.93 -10.00 -7.16
CA LYS A 14 -19.52 -9.40 -8.38
C LYS A 14 -20.53 -8.31 -8.02
N ALA A 15 -21.44 -8.57 -7.08
CA ALA A 15 -22.41 -7.57 -6.62
C ALA A 15 -21.69 -6.32 -6.06
N PHE A 16 -20.61 -6.51 -5.32
CA PHE A 16 -19.79 -5.41 -4.84
C PHE A 16 -19.09 -4.64 -5.98
N ILE A 17 -18.57 -5.32 -7.00
CA ILE A 17 -17.97 -4.70 -8.19
C ILE A 17 -19.02 -3.87 -8.94
N ASP A 18 -20.28 -4.33 -9.02
CA ASP A 18 -21.37 -3.54 -9.61
C ASP A 18 -21.63 -2.25 -8.82
N ASP A 19 -21.54 -2.31 -7.49
CA ASP A 19 -21.64 -1.12 -6.63
C ASP A 19 -20.47 -0.17 -6.88
N LEU A 20 -19.25 -0.68 -6.98
CA LEU A 20 -18.06 0.12 -7.29
C LEU A 20 -18.19 0.83 -8.64
N ARG A 21 -18.71 0.15 -9.66
CA ARG A 21 -19.00 0.75 -10.97
C ARG A 21 -20.01 1.89 -10.87
N ARG A 22 -21.11 1.69 -10.13
CA ARG A 22 -22.13 2.74 -9.90
C ARG A 22 -21.55 3.96 -9.22
N LEU A 23 -20.64 3.75 -8.25
CA LEU A 23 -19.92 4.80 -7.54
C LEU A 23 -18.77 5.42 -8.35
N LYS A 24 -18.56 4.97 -9.60
CA LYS A 24 -17.47 5.40 -10.48
C LYS A 24 -16.08 5.22 -9.87
N VAL A 25 -15.92 4.15 -9.10
CA VAL A 25 -14.60 3.74 -8.61
C VAL A 25 -13.80 3.25 -9.82
N PHE A 26 -12.67 3.87 -10.06
CA PHE A 26 -11.84 3.59 -11.26
C PHE A 26 -10.78 2.53 -11.01
N GLN A 27 -10.42 2.26 -9.75
CA GLN A 27 -9.35 1.32 -9.41
C GLN A 27 -9.66 0.55 -8.13
N VAL A 28 -9.33 -0.74 -8.14
CA VAL A 28 -9.34 -1.63 -6.98
C VAL A 28 -7.95 -2.22 -6.77
N ASN A 29 -7.44 -2.14 -5.54
CA ASN A 29 -6.22 -2.83 -5.14
C ASN A 29 -6.59 -4.11 -4.40
N ILE A 30 -6.18 -5.25 -4.94
CA ILE A 30 -6.41 -6.57 -4.37
C ILE A 30 -5.13 -7.01 -3.67
N GLY A 31 -5.23 -7.18 -2.38
CA GLY A 31 -4.13 -7.62 -1.52
C GLY A 31 -4.68 -8.54 -0.43
N GLY A 32 -4.01 -8.63 0.68
CA GLY A 32 -4.43 -9.41 1.84
C GLY A 32 -3.35 -10.37 2.31
N GLY A 33 -3.65 -11.66 2.47
CA GLY A 33 -2.62 -12.69 2.65
C GLY A 33 -1.85 -12.88 1.34
N GLU A 34 -2.31 -13.80 0.51
CA GLU A 34 -1.80 -14.00 -0.84
C GLU A 34 -2.98 -14.18 -1.80
N PRO A 35 -3.21 -13.22 -2.72
CA PRO A 35 -4.37 -13.28 -3.62
C PRO A 35 -4.45 -14.53 -4.50
N LEU A 36 -3.29 -15.05 -4.94
CA LEU A 36 -3.23 -16.26 -5.77
C LEU A 36 -3.66 -17.55 -5.05
N LEU A 37 -3.90 -17.51 -3.74
CA LEU A 37 -4.53 -18.62 -3.03
C LEU A 37 -6.05 -18.68 -3.23
N ARG A 38 -6.65 -17.62 -3.74
CA ARG A 38 -8.08 -17.56 -4.01
C ARG A 38 -8.36 -18.17 -5.38
N GLU A 39 -9.14 -19.27 -5.41
CA GLU A 39 -9.40 -20.06 -6.62
C GLU A 39 -10.10 -19.27 -7.72
N ASP A 40 -11.06 -18.41 -7.35
CA ASP A 40 -11.85 -17.57 -8.26
C ASP A 40 -11.25 -16.18 -8.51
N LEU A 41 -9.97 -15.97 -8.19
CA LEU A 41 -9.30 -14.68 -8.40
C LEU A 41 -9.42 -14.18 -9.85
N PHE A 42 -9.21 -15.06 -10.83
CA PHE A 42 -9.29 -14.68 -12.24
C PHE A 42 -10.70 -14.28 -12.69
N ASP A 43 -11.74 -14.90 -12.12
CA ASP A 43 -13.13 -14.53 -12.38
C ASP A 43 -13.44 -13.13 -11.83
N ILE A 44 -12.94 -12.82 -10.62
CA ILE A 44 -13.06 -11.48 -10.02
C ILE A 44 -12.32 -10.44 -10.88
N LEU A 45 -11.08 -10.72 -11.32
CA LEU A 45 -10.30 -9.81 -12.15
C LEU A 45 -10.98 -9.55 -13.50
N ASN A 46 -11.48 -10.60 -14.16
CA ASN A 46 -12.22 -10.48 -15.40
C ASN A 46 -13.46 -9.61 -15.22
N TYR A 47 -14.23 -9.85 -14.16
CA TYR A 47 -15.44 -9.08 -13.88
C TYR A 47 -15.14 -7.59 -13.60
N CYS A 48 -14.04 -7.29 -12.91
CA CYS A 48 -13.57 -5.91 -12.76
C CYS A 48 -13.29 -5.27 -14.14
N HIS A 49 -12.59 -5.97 -15.04
CA HIS A 49 -12.23 -5.45 -16.35
C HIS A 49 -13.45 -5.27 -17.24
N GLU A 50 -14.42 -6.19 -17.23
CA GLU A 50 -15.70 -6.07 -17.94
C GLU A 50 -16.48 -4.83 -17.48
N ASN A 51 -16.31 -4.43 -16.22
CA ASN A 51 -16.90 -3.24 -15.63
C ASN A 51 -15.98 -1.99 -15.70
N SER A 52 -14.91 -2.03 -16.52
CA SER A 52 -13.97 -0.93 -16.73
C SER A 52 -13.25 -0.45 -15.44
N ILE A 53 -13.04 -1.35 -14.49
CA ILE A 53 -12.31 -1.09 -13.25
C ILE A 53 -10.88 -1.59 -13.41
N VAL A 54 -9.92 -0.70 -13.26
CA VAL A 54 -8.48 -1.04 -13.19
C VAL A 54 -8.21 -1.84 -11.93
N THR A 55 -7.45 -2.93 -12.05
CA THR A 55 -7.06 -3.74 -10.89
C THR A 55 -5.57 -3.69 -10.66
N CYS A 56 -5.16 -3.63 -9.39
CA CYS A 56 -3.78 -3.80 -8.97
C CYS A 56 -3.70 -4.98 -7.99
N VAL A 57 -2.98 -6.03 -8.35
CA VAL A 57 -2.76 -7.20 -7.49
C VAL A 57 -1.42 -7.08 -6.80
N SER A 58 -1.46 -7.07 -5.46
CA SER A 58 -0.26 -7.13 -4.61
C SER A 58 -0.05 -8.56 -4.15
N THR A 59 1.02 -9.20 -4.64
CA THR A 59 1.34 -10.59 -4.38
C THR A 59 2.77 -10.75 -3.86
N ASN A 60 3.06 -11.84 -3.17
CA ASN A 60 4.44 -12.23 -2.87
C ASN A 60 5.15 -12.84 -4.10
N GLY A 61 4.42 -13.14 -5.18
CA GLY A 61 4.94 -13.67 -6.44
C GLY A 61 5.31 -15.14 -6.43
N THR A 62 5.28 -15.80 -5.28
CA THR A 62 5.79 -17.19 -5.13
C THR A 62 4.90 -18.26 -5.75
N LEU A 63 3.63 -17.89 -6.03
CA LEU A 63 2.63 -18.77 -6.64
C LEU A 63 2.38 -18.46 -8.12
N ILE A 64 3.10 -17.49 -8.69
CA ILE A 64 3.02 -17.21 -10.12
C ILE A 64 3.68 -18.35 -10.88
N ASP A 65 2.89 -19.07 -11.64
CA ASP A 65 3.30 -20.13 -12.55
C ASP A 65 3.12 -19.71 -14.02
N ASP A 66 3.43 -20.63 -14.94
CA ASP A 66 3.36 -20.37 -16.38
C ASP A 66 1.91 -20.08 -16.85
N GLU A 67 0.93 -20.73 -16.24
CA GLU A 67 -0.48 -20.54 -16.58
C GLU A 67 -0.99 -19.19 -16.10
N SER A 68 -0.77 -18.84 -14.83
CA SER A 68 -1.18 -17.57 -14.25
C SER A 68 -0.49 -16.39 -14.92
N ALA A 69 0.82 -16.47 -15.19
CA ALA A 69 1.56 -15.43 -15.90
C ALA A 69 0.99 -15.19 -17.32
N ARG A 70 0.62 -16.26 -18.04
CA ARG A 70 -0.03 -16.17 -19.35
C ARG A 70 -1.43 -15.57 -19.25
N LYS A 71 -2.23 -15.90 -18.23
CA LYS A 71 -3.55 -15.30 -18.00
C LYS A 71 -3.40 -13.80 -17.70
N PHE A 72 -2.50 -13.42 -16.80
CA PHE A 72 -2.24 -12.03 -16.46
C PHE A 72 -1.83 -11.19 -17.66
N SER A 73 -0.99 -11.71 -18.56
CA SER A 73 -0.52 -10.96 -19.73
C SER A 73 -1.63 -10.59 -20.73
N ARG A 74 -2.80 -11.22 -20.62
CA ARG A 74 -3.99 -10.92 -21.45
C ARG A 74 -4.91 -9.88 -20.84
N MET A 75 -4.58 -9.35 -19.65
CA MET A 75 -5.41 -8.39 -18.91
C MET A 75 -4.79 -6.98 -19.00
N PRO A 76 -5.21 -6.13 -19.94
CA PRO A 76 -4.55 -4.83 -20.19
C PRO A 76 -4.72 -3.82 -19.05
N MET A 77 -5.80 -3.93 -18.25
CA MET A 77 -6.08 -3.05 -17.11
C MET A 77 -5.57 -3.63 -15.77
N LEU A 78 -4.77 -4.68 -15.81
CA LEU A 78 -4.16 -5.27 -14.64
C LEU A 78 -2.76 -4.69 -14.40
N TYR A 79 -2.49 -4.35 -13.15
CA TYR A 79 -1.17 -4.03 -12.60
C TYR A 79 -0.79 -5.12 -11.60
N ILE A 80 0.43 -5.61 -11.65
CA ILE A 80 0.95 -6.57 -10.66
C ILE A 80 2.09 -5.92 -9.90
N GLN A 81 1.99 -5.99 -8.59
CA GLN A 81 3.00 -5.53 -7.66
C GLN A 81 3.56 -6.74 -6.91
N VAL A 82 4.77 -7.16 -7.29
CA VAL A 82 5.46 -8.25 -6.60
C VAL A 82 6.22 -7.68 -5.41
N SER A 83 5.98 -8.27 -4.26
CA SER A 83 6.61 -7.85 -3.01
C SER A 83 7.98 -8.47 -2.84
N LEU A 84 9.02 -7.64 -2.75
CA LEU A 84 10.40 -8.07 -2.58
C LEU A 84 11.13 -7.08 -1.66
N ASP A 85 11.54 -7.52 -0.47
CA ASP A 85 12.11 -6.64 0.56
C ASP A 85 13.64 -6.72 0.66
N GLY A 86 14.29 -7.31 -0.33
CA GLY A 86 15.74 -7.36 -0.47
C GLY A 86 16.14 -7.59 -1.93
N ALA A 87 17.30 -7.07 -2.32
CA ALA A 87 17.93 -7.34 -3.60
C ALA A 87 18.75 -8.63 -3.58
N THR A 88 18.95 -9.19 -2.38
CA THR A 88 19.65 -10.45 -2.14
C THR A 88 18.73 -11.44 -1.39
N PRO A 89 18.94 -12.76 -1.56
CA PRO A 89 18.20 -13.78 -0.81
C PRO A 89 18.29 -13.60 0.70
N GLU A 90 19.46 -13.21 1.19
CA GLU A 90 19.77 -13.03 2.61
C GLU A 90 18.92 -11.90 3.21
N VAL A 91 18.92 -10.72 2.60
CA VAL A 91 18.17 -9.56 3.10
C VAL A 91 16.67 -9.75 2.92
N ASN A 92 16.24 -10.30 1.77
CA ASN A 92 14.82 -10.62 1.57
C ASN A 92 14.31 -11.62 2.61
N ALA A 93 15.13 -12.62 2.99
CA ALA A 93 14.75 -13.62 3.98
C ALA A 93 14.51 -13.06 5.38
N LEU A 94 15.12 -11.93 5.75
CA LEU A 94 14.89 -11.26 7.03
C LEU A 94 13.42 -10.81 7.19
N HIS A 95 12.74 -10.52 6.09
CA HIS A 95 11.36 -10.03 6.08
C HIS A 95 10.37 -11.11 5.64
N ARG A 96 10.74 -11.95 4.67
CA ARG A 96 9.82 -12.84 3.94
C ARG A 96 10.11 -14.33 4.08
N GLY A 97 11.14 -14.66 4.87
CA GLY A 97 11.56 -16.05 5.08
C GLY A 97 12.42 -16.62 3.94
N LYS A 98 13.16 -17.67 4.28
CA LYS A 98 14.09 -18.34 3.37
C LYS A 98 13.38 -18.93 2.14
N GLY A 99 14.03 -18.84 0.98
CA GLY A 99 13.54 -19.38 -0.29
C GLY A 99 12.39 -18.58 -0.91
N SER A 100 11.96 -17.49 -0.30
CA SER A 100 10.93 -16.60 -0.90
C SER A 100 11.52 -15.79 -2.05
N PHE A 101 12.78 -15.37 -1.96
CA PHE A 101 13.43 -14.57 -2.98
C PHE A 101 13.43 -15.27 -4.33
N GLU A 102 13.98 -16.48 -4.40
CA GLU A 102 14.10 -17.25 -5.63
C GLU A 102 12.74 -17.55 -6.27
N ARG A 103 11.73 -17.85 -5.45
CA ARG A 103 10.37 -18.08 -5.94
C ARG A 103 9.73 -16.81 -6.49
N SER A 104 9.90 -15.68 -5.80
CA SER A 104 9.38 -14.38 -6.26
C SER A 104 10.07 -13.93 -7.56
N ILE A 105 11.40 -14.11 -7.68
CA ILE A 105 12.16 -13.84 -8.90
C ILE A 105 11.66 -14.71 -10.05
N LYS A 106 11.45 -16.01 -9.82
CA LYS A 106 10.87 -16.89 -10.84
C LYS A 106 9.49 -16.40 -11.32
N GLY A 107 8.64 -15.92 -10.42
CA GLY A 107 7.35 -15.31 -10.79
C GLY A 107 7.51 -14.07 -11.66
N ILE A 108 8.46 -13.18 -11.31
CA ILE A 108 8.80 -11.98 -12.11
C ILE A 108 9.32 -12.39 -13.50
N GLU A 109 10.18 -13.39 -13.59
CA GLU A 109 10.70 -13.90 -14.85
C GLU A 109 9.60 -14.49 -15.75
N LEU A 110 8.62 -15.18 -15.16
CA LEU A 110 7.47 -15.69 -15.89
C LEU A 110 6.57 -14.57 -16.43
N LEU A 111 6.32 -13.51 -15.65
CA LEU A 111 5.61 -12.32 -16.13
C LEU A 111 6.36 -11.67 -17.29
N ASN A 112 7.69 -11.54 -17.22
CA ASN A 112 8.50 -10.99 -18.29
C ASN A 112 8.52 -11.90 -19.53
N LYS A 113 8.55 -13.23 -19.37
CA LYS A 113 8.45 -14.20 -20.48
C LYS A 113 7.21 -13.95 -21.33
N TYR A 114 6.09 -13.57 -20.69
CA TYR A 114 4.83 -13.25 -21.37
C TYR A 114 4.66 -11.75 -21.69
N ASN A 115 5.73 -10.95 -21.55
CA ASN A 115 5.73 -9.50 -21.81
C ASN A 115 4.64 -8.74 -21.03
N PHE A 116 4.42 -9.11 -19.77
CA PHE A 116 3.46 -8.40 -18.92
C PHE A 116 3.89 -6.93 -18.72
N PRO A 117 3.06 -5.92 -19.13
CA PRO A 117 3.55 -4.54 -19.25
C PRO A 117 3.53 -3.74 -17.95
N ASN A 118 2.65 -4.09 -17.01
CA ASN A 118 2.34 -3.26 -15.83
C ASN A 118 2.90 -3.87 -14.53
N LEU A 119 4.18 -4.29 -14.58
CA LEU A 119 4.87 -4.90 -13.45
C LEU A 119 5.54 -3.83 -12.58
N SER A 120 5.43 -4.02 -11.26
CA SER A 120 6.23 -3.30 -10.28
C SER A 120 6.80 -4.25 -9.23
N ILE A 121 7.99 -3.92 -8.72
CA ILE A 121 8.59 -4.53 -7.55
C ILE A 121 8.39 -3.55 -6.39
N ASN A 122 7.70 -4.00 -5.33
CA ASN A 122 7.46 -3.20 -4.15
C ASN A 122 8.30 -3.70 -2.98
N SER A 123 9.04 -2.79 -2.35
CA SER A 123 9.78 -3.05 -1.14
C SER A 123 9.28 -2.18 0.00
N VAL A 124 8.98 -2.80 1.14
CA VAL A 124 8.75 -2.08 2.39
C VAL A 124 10.11 -1.73 2.99
N VAL A 125 10.41 -0.43 3.03
CA VAL A 125 11.71 0.04 3.50
C VAL A 125 11.78 -0.03 5.02
N THR A 126 12.83 -0.69 5.50
CA THR A 126 13.13 -0.86 6.92
C THR A 126 14.62 -0.57 7.18
N ARG A 127 15.00 -0.52 8.45
CA ARG A 127 16.42 -0.39 8.84
C ARG A 127 17.29 -1.51 8.24
N LEU A 128 16.73 -2.70 8.06
CA LEU A 128 17.48 -3.88 7.66
C LEU A 128 17.78 -3.93 6.15
N ASN A 129 16.91 -3.34 5.32
CA ASN A 129 17.07 -3.39 3.86
C ASN A 129 17.38 -2.03 3.22
N TYR A 130 17.45 -0.95 4.01
CA TYR A 130 17.73 0.39 3.51
C TYR A 130 18.96 0.49 2.60
N HIS A 131 20.01 -0.26 2.92
CA HIS A 131 21.27 -0.25 2.18
C HIS A 131 21.15 -0.91 0.79
N GLU A 132 20.13 -1.75 0.55
CA GLU A 132 19.88 -2.41 -0.74
C GLU A 132 18.93 -1.64 -1.67
N ILE A 133 18.42 -0.46 -1.27
CA ILE A 133 17.51 0.35 -2.11
C ILE A 133 18.08 0.61 -3.51
N PRO A 134 19.37 0.98 -3.68
CA PRO A 134 19.95 1.18 -5.02
C PRO A 134 19.95 -0.10 -5.87
N ASP A 135 20.16 -1.25 -5.24
CA ASP A 135 20.21 -2.53 -5.95
C ASP A 135 18.80 -3.04 -6.28
N LEU A 136 17.80 -2.79 -5.42
CA LEU A 136 16.37 -2.99 -5.73
C LEU A 136 15.93 -2.15 -6.94
N TYR A 137 16.41 -0.92 -7.06
CA TYR A 137 16.15 -0.08 -8.23
C TYR A 137 16.77 -0.64 -9.50
N LYS A 138 18.05 -1.07 -9.45
CA LYS A 138 18.71 -1.74 -10.59
C LYS A 138 17.98 -3.03 -11.00
N MET A 139 17.53 -3.80 -10.01
CA MET A 139 16.74 -5.02 -10.23
C MET A 139 15.42 -4.69 -10.93
N GLY A 140 14.69 -3.66 -10.50
CA GLY A 140 13.50 -3.18 -11.18
C GLY A 140 13.77 -2.86 -12.65
N THR A 141 14.86 -2.13 -12.92
CA THR A 141 15.30 -1.82 -14.30
C THR A 141 15.62 -3.07 -15.11
N PHE A 142 16.37 -4.03 -14.53
CA PHE A 142 16.73 -5.29 -15.18
C PHE A 142 15.50 -6.12 -15.59
N TYR A 143 14.52 -6.22 -14.68
CA TYR A 143 13.27 -6.94 -14.92
C TYR A 143 12.18 -6.11 -15.63
N LYS A 144 12.51 -4.93 -16.14
CA LYS A 144 11.55 -4.01 -16.78
C LYS A 144 10.33 -3.71 -15.91
N ALA A 145 10.52 -3.74 -14.61
CA ALA A 145 9.53 -3.45 -13.59
C ALA A 145 9.75 -2.05 -13.00
N LYS A 146 8.67 -1.37 -12.67
CA LYS A 146 8.78 -0.13 -11.88
C LYS A 146 9.18 -0.46 -10.45
N THR A 147 10.15 0.24 -9.90
CA THR A 147 10.46 0.12 -8.47
C THR A 147 9.51 0.97 -7.66
N ARG A 148 8.91 0.35 -6.64
CA ARG A 148 8.06 1.02 -5.67
C ARG A 148 8.65 0.85 -4.28
N LEU A 149 8.74 1.92 -3.53
CA LEU A 149 9.14 1.90 -2.13
C LEU A 149 7.93 2.23 -1.27
N SER A 150 7.63 1.36 -0.33
CA SER A 150 6.56 1.53 0.64
C SER A 150 7.14 1.75 2.03
N ARG A 151 6.45 2.56 2.80
CA ARG A 151 6.82 2.83 4.18
C ARG A 151 6.47 1.65 5.08
N PHE A 152 7.37 1.26 5.97
CA PHE A 152 7.04 0.35 7.06
C PHE A 152 6.02 0.99 8.00
N ARG A 153 4.98 0.24 8.37
CA ARG A 153 3.94 0.69 9.30
C ARG A 153 3.75 -0.32 10.42
N PRO A 154 3.61 0.13 11.67
CA PRO A 154 3.44 -0.75 12.83
C PRO A 154 2.01 -1.24 12.97
N SER A 155 1.46 -1.86 11.92
CA SER A 155 0.10 -2.40 11.90
C SER A 155 0.09 -3.93 11.76
N GLY A 156 -0.96 -4.59 12.23
CA GLY A 156 -1.09 -6.04 12.14
C GLY A 156 0.07 -6.77 12.83
N SER A 157 0.65 -7.77 12.16
CA SER A 157 1.79 -8.56 12.67
C SER A 157 3.07 -7.74 12.88
N ALA A 158 3.20 -6.58 12.25
CA ALA A 158 4.36 -5.71 12.35
C ALA A 158 4.37 -4.81 13.61
N ARG A 159 3.28 -4.81 14.39
CA ARG A 159 3.11 -3.92 15.56
C ARG A 159 4.26 -4.02 16.57
N GLY A 160 4.72 -5.23 16.87
CA GLY A 160 5.82 -5.48 17.82
C GLY A 160 7.22 -5.18 17.30
N ALA A 161 7.39 -5.09 15.98
CA ALA A 161 8.70 -4.99 15.34
C ALA A 161 9.14 -3.53 15.05
N TRP A 162 8.36 -2.54 15.44
CA TRP A 162 8.64 -1.13 15.13
C TRP A 162 10.04 -0.69 15.51
N LYS A 163 10.43 -0.93 16.78
CA LYS A 163 11.74 -0.47 17.30
C LYS A 163 12.93 -1.07 16.55
N GLU A 164 12.77 -2.28 16.03
CA GLU A 164 13.81 -3.01 15.31
C GLU A 164 13.87 -2.63 13.84
N LEU A 165 12.71 -2.37 13.23
CA LEU A 165 12.59 -2.20 11.79
C LEU A 165 12.47 -0.76 11.33
N GLN A 166 12.07 0.19 12.21
CA GLN A 166 11.97 1.60 11.84
C GLN A 166 13.31 2.15 11.33
N LEU A 167 13.23 3.02 10.35
CA LEU A 167 14.40 3.73 9.86
C LEU A 167 15.00 4.64 10.95
N THR A 168 16.31 4.74 11.00
CA THR A 168 16.97 5.80 11.76
C THR A 168 16.71 7.15 11.10
N ARG A 169 16.85 8.24 11.85
CA ARG A 169 16.75 9.60 11.31
C ARG A 169 17.67 9.81 10.10
N GLN A 170 18.91 9.36 10.19
CA GLN A 170 19.86 9.47 9.08
C GLN A 170 19.39 8.70 7.84
N GLN A 171 18.82 7.51 8.02
CA GLN A 171 18.26 6.73 6.91
C GLN A 171 17.02 7.40 6.31
N ILE A 172 16.14 8.02 7.12
CA ILE A 172 15.00 8.80 6.62
C ILE A 172 15.47 9.97 5.78
N MET A 173 16.48 10.72 6.22
CA MET A 173 17.05 11.83 5.45
C MET A 173 17.67 11.33 4.13
N GLY A 174 18.48 10.27 4.18
CA GLY A 174 19.06 9.68 2.98
C GLY A 174 18.01 9.12 2.03
N LEU A 175 16.90 8.54 2.54
CA LEU A 175 15.78 8.11 1.72
C LEU A 175 15.09 9.30 1.04
N SER A 176 14.89 10.41 1.76
CA SER A 176 14.37 11.65 1.18
C SER A 176 15.24 12.13 0.01
N ASP A 177 16.55 12.21 0.21
CA ASP A 177 17.50 12.61 -0.84
C ASP A 177 17.47 11.62 -2.03
N TYR A 178 17.38 10.33 -1.75
CA TYR A 178 17.27 9.30 -2.79
C TYR A 178 16.00 9.48 -3.62
N LEU A 179 14.84 9.62 -2.98
CA LEU A 179 13.56 9.82 -3.65
C LEU A 179 13.48 11.12 -4.43
N ASN A 180 14.20 12.15 -3.98
CA ASN A 180 14.32 13.42 -4.71
C ASN A 180 15.16 13.30 -5.99
N ARG A 181 16.17 12.43 -5.96
CA ARG A 181 17.05 12.17 -7.11
C ARG A 181 16.41 11.23 -8.14
N TYR A 182 15.73 10.18 -7.68
CA TYR A 182 15.13 9.14 -8.52
C TYR A 182 13.60 9.30 -8.54
N LYS A 183 13.12 10.30 -9.29
CA LYS A 183 11.69 10.68 -9.35
C LYS A 183 10.79 9.58 -9.95
N GLU A 184 11.35 8.65 -10.72
CA GLU A 184 10.68 7.50 -11.31
C GLU A 184 10.36 6.38 -10.30
N VAL A 185 10.98 6.40 -9.12
CA VAL A 185 10.66 5.48 -8.04
C VAL A 185 9.28 5.81 -7.48
N LEU A 186 8.37 4.85 -7.53
CA LEU A 186 7.00 5.04 -7.03
C LEU A 186 6.99 5.02 -5.49
N THR A 187 6.24 5.92 -4.90
CA THR A 187 6.13 6.03 -3.43
C THR A 187 4.71 6.00 -2.91
N GLY A 188 3.73 5.60 -3.66
CA GLY A 188 2.28 5.69 -3.40
C GLY A 188 1.74 5.56 -1.96
N ASP A 189 2.57 5.42 -0.96
CA ASP A 189 2.24 5.28 0.45
C ASP A 189 2.94 6.34 1.28
N SER A 190 2.20 7.31 1.76
CA SER A 190 2.52 8.23 2.88
C SER A 190 4.00 8.58 3.16
N PHE A 191 4.88 8.56 2.14
CA PHE A 191 6.18 9.23 2.20
C PHE A 191 6.07 10.74 1.94
N PHE A 192 4.84 11.27 1.83
CA PHE A 192 4.62 12.69 1.63
C PHE A 192 5.17 13.55 2.78
N SER A 193 5.36 12.99 3.97
CA SER A 193 6.01 13.67 5.10
C SER A 193 7.52 13.83 4.91
N ILE A 194 8.13 13.11 3.97
CA ILE A 194 9.58 13.14 3.71
C ILE A 194 9.95 13.41 2.25
N THR A 195 8.99 13.42 1.32
CA THR A 195 9.25 13.69 -0.10
C THR A 195 9.36 15.18 -0.39
N ALA A 196 10.11 15.52 -1.44
CA ALA A 196 10.33 16.90 -1.86
C ALA A 196 9.11 17.55 -2.51
N GLU A 197 9.22 18.87 -2.65
CA GLU A 197 8.21 19.76 -3.25
C GLU A 197 7.83 19.41 -4.69
N ASP A 198 8.76 18.86 -5.44
CA ASP A 198 8.61 18.57 -6.87
C ASP A 198 7.66 17.42 -7.22
N ARG A 199 7.10 16.73 -6.21
CA ARG A 199 6.11 15.64 -6.42
C ARG A 199 4.66 16.11 -6.29
N LYS A 200 4.42 17.40 -6.27
CA LYS A 200 3.07 18.01 -6.23
C LYS A 200 2.18 17.57 -7.38
N ASP A 201 2.77 17.27 -8.54
CA ASP A 201 2.05 16.91 -9.77
C ASP A 201 1.35 15.55 -9.70
N LEU A 202 1.73 14.69 -8.76
CA LEU A 202 1.09 13.38 -8.60
C LEU A 202 -0.21 13.41 -7.79
N GLY A 203 -0.59 14.57 -7.22
CA GLY A 203 -1.87 14.76 -6.51
C GLY A 203 -2.08 13.91 -5.25
N LEU A 204 -1.09 13.12 -4.83
CA LEU A 204 -1.18 12.11 -3.78
C LEU A 204 -0.36 12.47 -2.54
N ASN A 205 -0.21 13.75 -2.24
CA ASN A 205 0.62 14.23 -1.14
C ASN A 205 -0.12 14.28 0.20
N MET A 206 -1.28 13.65 0.29
CA MET A 206 -2.07 13.62 1.52
C MET A 206 -2.63 12.22 1.80
N CYS A 207 -2.97 11.95 3.05
CA CYS A 207 -3.63 10.72 3.43
C CYS A 207 -5.01 10.60 2.75
N GLY A 208 -5.20 9.55 1.95
CA GLY A 208 -6.46 9.25 1.26
C GLY A 208 -7.50 8.53 2.11
N ALA A 209 -7.17 8.10 3.34
CA ALA A 209 -8.07 7.34 4.21
C ALA A 209 -9.41 8.06 4.41
N ALA A 210 -10.54 7.39 4.12
CA ALA A 210 -11.89 7.91 4.16
C ALA A 210 -12.16 9.16 3.28
N LYS A 211 -11.17 9.67 2.55
CA LYS A 211 -11.27 10.85 1.67
C LYS A 211 -11.28 10.47 0.19
N MET A 212 -10.44 9.54 -0.19
CA MET A 212 -10.26 9.05 -1.56
C MET A 212 -10.26 7.52 -1.63
N THR A 213 -9.98 6.85 -0.52
CA THR A 213 -9.87 5.39 -0.44
C THR A 213 -10.52 4.87 0.83
N CYS A 214 -10.95 3.62 0.78
CA CYS A 214 -11.27 2.80 1.96
C CYS A 214 -10.72 1.39 1.75
N SER A 215 -10.80 0.56 2.76
CA SER A 215 -10.46 -0.86 2.70
C SER A 215 -11.68 -1.71 2.99
N VAL A 216 -11.86 -2.77 2.22
CA VAL A 216 -12.87 -3.79 2.47
C VAL A 216 -12.15 -5.11 2.70
N THR A 217 -12.44 -5.76 3.81
CA THR A 217 -11.85 -7.07 4.15
C THR A 217 -12.56 -8.20 3.40
N PRO A 218 -11.96 -9.41 3.31
CA PRO A 218 -12.57 -10.53 2.59
C PRO A 218 -13.98 -10.91 3.06
N ASP A 219 -14.33 -10.62 4.31
CA ASP A 219 -15.65 -10.84 4.91
C ASP A 219 -16.61 -9.63 4.81
N GLY A 220 -16.27 -8.64 3.98
CA GLY A 220 -17.11 -7.47 3.66
C GLY A 220 -17.02 -6.31 4.65
N ARG A 221 -16.24 -6.39 5.73
CA ARG A 221 -16.09 -5.28 6.68
C ARG A 221 -15.33 -4.11 6.06
N VAL A 222 -15.80 -2.89 6.32
CA VAL A 222 -15.25 -1.66 5.77
C VAL A 222 -14.46 -0.90 6.83
N TYR A 223 -13.30 -0.40 6.41
CA TYR A 223 -12.39 0.40 7.21
C TYR A 223 -11.86 1.61 6.42
N PRO A 224 -11.43 2.69 7.07
CA PRO A 224 -10.97 3.89 6.36
C PRO A 224 -9.72 3.68 5.50
N CYS A 225 -8.85 2.74 5.86
CA CYS A 225 -7.72 2.31 5.05
C CYS A 225 -7.24 0.92 5.47
N ALA A 226 -6.36 0.30 4.67
CA ALA A 226 -5.82 -1.04 4.93
C ALA A 226 -4.96 -1.16 6.20
N PHE A 227 -4.56 -0.04 6.81
CA PHE A 227 -3.72 -0.01 8.01
C PHE A 227 -4.50 0.32 9.28
N LEU A 228 -5.73 0.83 9.19
CA LEU A 228 -6.63 1.11 10.31
C LEU A 228 -7.77 0.09 10.31
N GLN A 229 -7.45 -1.19 10.56
CA GLN A 229 -8.41 -2.30 10.62
C GLN A 229 -8.69 -2.77 12.07
N GLU A 230 -8.44 -1.91 13.05
CA GLU A 230 -8.80 -2.17 14.44
C GLU A 230 -10.31 -1.98 14.65
N ALA A 231 -10.87 -2.62 15.69
CA ALA A 231 -12.31 -2.62 15.95
C ALA A 231 -12.93 -1.22 16.05
N GLU A 232 -12.18 -0.25 16.58
CA GLU A 232 -12.60 1.15 16.72
C GLU A 232 -12.74 1.90 15.40
N PHE A 233 -12.15 1.39 14.31
CA PHE A 233 -12.25 1.94 12.96
C PHE A 233 -13.22 1.18 12.07
N TYR A 234 -13.93 0.19 12.61
CA TYR A 234 -14.99 -0.51 11.89
C TYR A 234 -16.07 0.49 11.45
N SER A 235 -16.37 0.51 10.16
CA SER A 235 -17.24 1.52 9.55
C SER A 235 -18.54 0.95 8.99
N GLY A 236 -18.69 -0.38 8.98
CA GLY A 236 -19.85 -1.11 8.47
C GLY A 236 -19.45 -2.33 7.66
N ASN A 237 -20.43 -3.04 7.11
CA ASN A 237 -20.22 -4.21 6.27
C ASN A 237 -21.02 -4.08 4.96
N ILE A 238 -20.35 -4.28 3.81
CA ILE A 238 -20.97 -4.16 2.48
C ILE A 238 -21.99 -5.25 2.19
N LEU A 239 -21.99 -6.34 2.95
CA LEU A 239 -23.02 -7.38 2.87
C LEU A 239 -24.34 -7.00 3.57
N GLU A 240 -24.31 -5.94 4.39
CA GLU A 240 -25.46 -5.46 5.17
C GLU A 240 -25.94 -4.09 4.67
N THR A 241 -25.00 -3.24 4.23
CA THR A 241 -25.27 -1.84 3.87
C THR A 241 -24.39 -1.45 2.69
N SER A 242 -24.93 -0.72 1.71
CA SER A 242 -24.16 -0.30 0.52
C SER A 242 -22.92 0.51 0.90
N LEU A 243 -21.85 0.35 0.11
CA LEU A 243 -20.62 1.14 0.31
C LEU A 243 -20.91 2.65 0.26
N GLU A 244 -21.84 3.10 -0.59
CA GLU A 244 -22.24 4.50 -0.68
C GLU A 244 -22.79 5.03 0.65
N THR A 245 -23.67 4.25 1.29
CA THR A 245 -24.22 4.63 2.59
C THR A 245 -23.11 4.69 3.65
N ILE A 246 -22.28 3.66 3.73
CA ILE A 246 -21.14 3.63 4.68
C ILE A 246 -20.22 4.83 4.44
N TRP A 247 -19.86 5.10 3.18
CA TRP A 247 -19.00 6.21 2.79
C TRP A 247 -19.54 7.57 3.25
N ASN A 248 -20.83 7.78 3.12
CA ASN A 248 -21.47 9.07 3.41
C ASN A 248 -21.85 9.23 4.88
N THR A 249 -22.14 8.15 5.60
CA THR A 249 -22.75 8.25 6.95
C THR A 249 -21.88 7.72 8.08
N SER A 250 -20.75 7.03 7.79
CA SER A 250 -19.88 6.49 8.83
C SER A 250 -19.27 7.59 9.70
N PRO A 251 -19.50 7.57 11.03
CA PRO A 251 -18.87 8.53 11.96
C PRO A 251 -17.33 8.44 11.93
N VAL A 252 -16.78 7.23 11.72
CA VAL A 252 -15.33 7.00 11.60
C VAL A 252 -14.78 7.72 10.38
N PHE A 253 -15.48 7.63 9.24
CA PHE A 253 -15.06 8.33 8.02
C PHE A 253 -15.15 9.84 8.20
N GLN A 254 -16.22 10.34 8.82
CA GLN A 254 -16.37 11.77 9.08
C GLN A 254 -15.27 12.27 10.01
N MET A 255 -14.98 11.56 11.09
CA MET A 255 -13.89 11.89 12.02
C MET A 255 -12.55 12.04 11.29
N LEU A 256 -12.21 11.13 10.36
CA LEU A 256 -10.96 11.20 9.60
C LEU A 256 -10.96 12.30 8.52
N ARG A 257 -12.11 12.64 7.98
CA ARG A 257 -12.26 13.79 7.05
C ARG A 257 -12.01 15.12 7.74
N ASP A 258 -12.52 15.25 8.96
CA ASP A 258 -12.42 16.45 9.79
C ASP A 258 -11.13 16.52 10.61
N LEU A 259 -10.30 15.46 10.53
CA LEU A 259 -9.06 15.36 11.31
C LEU A 259 -8.12 16.53 11.00
N LYS A 260 -7.74 17.24 12.06
CA LYS A 260 -6.76 18.34 12.02
C LYS A 260 -5.60 18.03 12.94
N VAL A 261 -4.40 18.26 12.46
CA VAL A 261 -3.16 18.17 13.27
C VAL A 261 -2.71 19.60 13.57
N GLU A 262 -3.25 20.17 14.64
CA GLU A 262 -3.06 21.60 14.99
C GLU A 262 -1.60 21.97 15.15
N SER A 263 -0.80 21.11 15.77
CA SER A 263 0.64 21.33 15.96
C SER A 263 1.46 21.40 14.66
N CYS A 264 0.86 21.04 13.52
CA CYS A 264 1.48 21.13 12.21
C CYS A 264 1.06 22.39 11.42
N GLN A 265 0.07 23.16 11.86
CA GLN A 265 -0.49 24.28 11.09
C GLN A 265 0.54 25.37 10.74
N SER A 266 1.54 25.60 11.59
CA SER A 266 2.62 26.54 11.33
C SER A 266 3.74 26.00 10.46
N CYS A 267 3.67 24.71 10.09
CA CYS A 267 4.68 24.07 9.27
C CYS A 267 4.53 24.51 7.79
N PRO A 268 5.58 24.95 7.09
CA PRO A 268 5.49 25.36 5.69
C PRO A 268 5.10 24.21 4.73
N ARG A 269 5.07 22.96 5.22
CA ARG A 269 4.66 21.77 4.45
C ARG A 269 3.25 21.29 4.80
N PHE A 270 2.54 22.00 5.67
CA PHE A 270 1.22 21.55 6.13
C PHE A 270 0.22 21.36 4.99
N ASP A 271 0.18 22.29 4.05
CA ASP A 271 -0.72 22.25 2.89
C ASP A 271 -0.46 21.05 1.96
N ILE A 272 0.68 20.37 2.12
CA ILE A 272 1.06 19.20 1.33
C ILE A 272 0.80 17.92 2.11
N CYS A 273 1.30 17.82 3.35
CA CYS A 273 1.27 16.55 4.08
C CYS A 273 0.15 16.43 5.12
N HIS A 274 -0.51 17.54 5.49
CA HIS A 274 -1.61 17.59 6.46
C HIS A 274 -1.34 16.87 7.80
N GLY A 275 -0.09 16.80 8.22
CA GLY A 275 0.34 16.14 9.46
C GLY A 275 0.81 14.70 9.29
N GLY A 276 0.79 14.14 8.07
CA GLY A 276 1.34 12.82 7.78
C GLY A 276 0.32 11.68 7.82
N CYS A 277 0.75 10.50 8.30
CA CYS A 277 -0.09 9.30 8.33
C CYS A 277 -0.77 9.10 9.69
N PRO A 278 -2.10 9.29 9.80
CA PRO A 278 -2.83 9.08 11.05
C PRO A 278 -2.69 7.65 11.61
N ALA A 279 -2.56 6.64 10.73
CA ALA A 279 -2.40 5.27 11.18
C ALA A 279 -1.07 5.07 11.94
N VAL A 280 0.04 5.63 11.45
CA VAL A 280 1.33 5.56 12.16
C VAL A 280 1.27 6.34 13.46
N ALA A 281 0.65 7.52 13.47
CA ALA A 281 0.44 8.31 14.67
C ALA A 281 -0.35 7.53 15.72
N PHE A 282 -1.47 6.92 15.32
CA PHE A 282 -2.30 6.10 16.18
C PHE A 282 -1.54 4.90 16.80
N PHE A 283 -0.88 4.11 15.99
CA PHE A 283 -0.16 2.93 16.51
C PHE A 283 1.00 3.25 17.44
N LEU A 284 1.63 4.41 17.30
CA LEU A 284 2.79 4.78 18.10
C LEU A 284 2.45 5.67 19.30
N ARG A 285 1.37 6.46 19.21
CA ARG A 285 0.99 7.44 20.24
C ARG A 285 -0.43 7.25 20.77
N ASN A 286 -1.19 6.33 20.21
CA ASN A 286 -2.62 6.12 20.49
C ASN A 286 -3.48 7.37 20.21
N GLU A 287 -3.02 8.21 19.26
CA GLU A 287 -3.68 9.47 18.87
C GLU A 287 -3.62 9.62 17.35
N LEU A 288 -4.73 10.03 16.74
CA LEU A 288 -4.83 10.30 15.29
C LEU A 288 -4.38 11.72 14.92
N ASN A 289 -4.60 12.68 15.81
CA ASN A 289 -4.42 14.12 15.59
C ASN A 289 -3.04 14.64 15.97
N CYS A 290 -2.06 13.74 16.08
CA CYS A 290 -0.68 14.13 16.33
C CYS A 290 0.16 14.03 15.04
N PRO A 291 1.28 14.77 14.98
CA PRO A 291 2.19 14.73 13.84
C PRO A 291 2.74 13.35 13.58
N ASP A 292 3.00 13.07 12.31
CA ASP A 292 3.67 11.84 11.90
C ASP A 292 5.00 11.65 12.65
N PRO A 293 5.20 10.54 13.37
CA PRO A 293 6.43 10.31 14.13
C PRO A 293 7.73 10.26 13.31
N GLU A 294 7.64 10.00 12.00
CA GLU A 294 8.80 10.03 11.10
C GLU A 294 8.92 11.34 10.31
N CYS A 295 8.21 12.40 10.71
CA CYS A 295 8.28 13.69 10.05
C CYS A 295 9.67 14.32 10.25
N ILE A 296 10.40 14.54 9.15
CA ILE A 296 11.75 15.15 9.19
C ILE A 296 11.70 16.65 9.54
N TYR A 297 10.58 17.34 9.30
CA TYR A 297 10.44 18.78 9.55
C TYR A 297 10.19 19.14 11.01
N GLN A 298 9.54 18.26 11.78
CA GLN A 298 9.31 18.50 13.21
C GLN A 298 10.61 18.58 14.02
N VAL A 299 11.58 17.76 13.65
CA VAL A 299 12.86 17.75 14.34
C VAL A 299 13.66 19.03 14.08
N GLN A 300 13.56 19.60 12.86
CA GLN A 300 14.19 20.88 12.54
C GLN A 300 13.56 22.06 13.30
N LEU A 301 12.26 21.98 13.63
CA LEU A 301 11.59 23.02 14.42
C LEU A 301 12.01 22.95 15.89
N GLN A 302 12.20 21.76 16.46
CA GLN A 302 12.68 21.59 17.83
C GLN A 302 14.15 22.02 18.00
N GLU A 303 15.01 21.81 17.01
CA GLU A 303 16.41 22.25 17.03
C GLU A 303 16.59 23.77 16.85
N ARG A 304 15.60 24.49 16.30
CA ARG A 304 15.61 25.96 16.17
C ARG A 304 15.13 26.69 17.42
N VAL A 305 14.50 25.97 18.33
CA VAL A 305 13.92 26.51 19.57
C VAL A 305 14.79 26.16 20.81
N ALA A 306 15.74 25.26 20.66
CA ALA A 306 16.77 24.92 21.63
C ALA A 306 18.06 25.67 21.37
#